data_a20490fbbd5a5edea4fe2c4f0c89f61f
#
_entry.id   a20490fbbd5a5edea4fe2c4f0c89f61f
#
_cell.length_a   1.000
_cell.length_b   1.000
_cell.length_c   1.000
_cell.angle_alpha   90.00
_cell.angle_beta   90.00
_cell.angle_gamma   90.00
#
_symmetry.space_group_name_H-M   'P 1'
#
loop_
_entity.id
_entity.type
_entity.pdbx_description
1 polymer ?
#
loop_
_entity_poly.entity_id
_entity_poly.type
_entity_poly.pdbx_seq_one_letter_code
_entity_poly.pdbx_strand_id
1 'polypeptide(L)'
;MLLAFTLLTTGYGGLALFPTWLESAGLVEYGHTTVFKGLTESGLQYGIIPIMALIVIGGAFIKSVISGTVAKETTEATRAKGFAIFYGMVNIGAFSGKTIVKPLREALGNEGLITLNYFSASMTFLALIAIWFFYKSAQHSGEGKTFRQIWNALLKVCSNGRLIILILIITGFWMVQHQLYATMPKYVLRLAGEGASPSWYANVNPLVVVLCVNLVTQLMRHRTALTSMTVGMFIMPLSALCMASGNMLNPESTILTMHPVAFMMVVGIVFQGLAETFISPRFLEYFSLQAPKGEEGLYLGFSHLHSFLSSILGFGLSGYLLSKYCPDESLFATRSEWLAASSNAHYIWYYFAVIALASAIALIIYGQVVKRLDQAKA
;
A
#
# COMPACT_ATOMS: atom_id res chain seq x y z
N MET A 1 -7.86 -13.67 -14.19
CA MET A 1 -7.08 -14.19 -13.05
C MET A 1 -5.88 -15.04 -13.48
N LEU A 2 -6.04 -16.13 -14.23
CA LEU A 2 -4.91 -16.99 -14.63
C LEU A 2 -3.76 -16.21 -15.26
N LEU A 3 -4.02 -15.38 -16.26
CA LEU A 3 -3.00 -14.55 -16.91
C LEU A 3 -2.23 -13.68 -15.88
N ALA A 4 -2.94 -13.08 -14.94
CA ALA A 4 -2.32 -12.22 -13.92
C ALA A 4 -1.34 -12.99 -13.03
N PHE A 5 -1.75 -14.15 -12.53
CA PHE A 5 -0.86 -14.98 -11.69
C PHE A 5 0.28 -15.62 -12.48
N THR A 6 0.06 -15.95 -13.76
CA THR A 6 1.15 -16.39 -14.65
C THR A 6 2.19 -15.28 -14.81
N LEU A 7 1.77 -14.04 -15.06
CA LEU A 7 2.68 -12.89 -15.18
C LEU A 7 3.44 -12.62 -13.88
N LEU A 8 2.78 -12.73 -12.72
CA LEU A 8 3.46 -12.57 -11.44
C LEU A 8 4.45 -13.68 -11.16
N THR A 9 4.07 -14.93 -11.39
CA THR A 9 4.95 -16.08 -11.17
C THR A 9 6.19 -16.01 -12.05
N THR A 10 6.00 -15.70 -13.35
CA THR A 10 7.13 -15.53 -14.29
C THR A 10 8.00 -14.32 -13.93
N GLY A 11 7.39 -13.23 -13.49
CA GLY A 11 8.11 -12.03 -13.08
C GLY A 11 8.94 -12.25 -11.81
N TYR A 12 8.38 -12.81 -10.74
CA TYR A 12 9.14 -13.13 -9.52
C TYR A 12 10.16 -14.24 -9.75
N GLY A 13 9.81 -15.26 -10.53
CA GLY A 13 10.76 -16.29 -10.95
C GLY A 13 11.92 -15.73 -11.78
N GLY A 14 11.62 -14.78 -12.68
CA GLY A 14 12.62 -14.04 -13.43
C GLY A 14 13.56 -13.25 -12.53
N LEU A 15 13.05 -12.51 -11.52
CA LEU A 15 13.89 -11.80 -10.56
C LEU A 15 14.77 -12.75 -9.74
N ALA A 16 14.29 -13.94 -9.43
CA ALA A 16 15.06 -14.93 -8.68
C ALA A 16 16.17 -15.57 -9.51
N LEU A 17 15.91 -15.86 -10.78
CA LEU A 17 16.85 -16.56 -11.67
C LEU A 17 17.80 -15.61 -12.42
N PHE A 18 17.44 -14.35 -12.59
CA PHE A 18 18.18 -13.39 -13.40
C PHE A 18 19.62 -13.17 -12.95
N PRO A 19 19.93 -13.01 -11.65
CA PRO A 19 21.30 -12.90 -11.18
C PRO A 19 22.16 -14.12 -11.53
N THR A 20 21.63 -15.32 -11.26
CA THR A 20 22.33 -16.59 -11.56
C THR A 20 22.55 -16.78 -13.06
N TRP A 21 21.57 -16.37 -13.86
CA TRP A 21 21.71 -16.44 -15.32
C TRP A 21 22.78 -15.49 -15.85
N LEU A 22 22.87 -14.25 -15.33
CA LEU A 22 23.90 -13.30 -15.71
C LEU A 22 25.31 -13.79 -15.33
N GLU A 23 25.45 -14.39 -14.15
CA GLU A 23 26.70 -14.99 -13.69
C GLU A 23 27.11 -16.17 -14.59
N SER A 24 26.18 -17.07 -14.88
CA SER A 24 26.44 -18.21 -15.77
C SER A 24 26.78 -17.81 -17.20
N ALA A 25 26.30 -16.65 -17.65
CA ALA A 25 26.62 -16.08 -18.97
C ALA A 25 27.94 -15.29 -18.98
N GLY A 26 28.64 -15.18 -17.84
CA GLY A 26 29.89 -14.41 -17.70
C GLY A 26 29.72 -12.90 -17.88
N LEU A 27 28.50 -12.39 -17.72
CA LEU A 27 28.18 -10.97 -17.92
C LEU A 27 28.42 -10.15 -16.64
N VAL A 28 28.36 -10.80 -15.48
CA VAL A 28 28.58 -10.19 -14.16
C VAL A 28 29.27 -11.22 -13.24
N GLU A 29 30.27 -10.83 -12.49
CA GLU A 29 30.81 -11.63 -11.39
C GLU A 29 30.14 -11.22 -10.08
N TYR A 30 29.36 -12.10 -9.48
CA TYR A 30 28.85 -11.95 -8.12
C TYR A 30 29.84 -12.61 -7.15
N GLY A 31 30.78 -11.85 -6.61
CA GLY A 31 31.59 -12.31 -5.48
C GLY A 31 30.73 -12.39 -4.21
N HIS A 32 31.18 -13.15 -3.21
CA HIS A 32 30.52 -13.34 -1.90
C HIS A 32 30.27 -12.05 -1.10
N THR A 33 30.72 -10.91 -1.58
CA THR A 33 30.58 -9.57 -0.99
C THR A 33 29.88 -8.58 -1.93
N THR A 34 28.98 -9.04 -2.76
CA THR A 34 28.28 -8.13 -3.66
C THR A 34 27.35 -7.21 -2.86
N VAL A 35 27.90 -6.07 -2.48
CA VAL A 35 27.10 -4.88 -2.26
C VAL A 35 26.46 -4.60 -3.62
N PHE A 36 25.16 -4.82 -3.72
CA PHE A 36 24.36 -4.50 -4.89
C PHE A 36 24.47 -2.98 -5.09
N LYS A 37 25.44 -2.52 -5.87
CA LYS A 37 25.65 -1.10 -6.20
C LYS A 37 24.51 -0.55 -7.07
N GLY A 38 23.36 -1.19 -6.98
CA GLY A 38 22.12 -0.79 -7.64
C GLY A 38 22.18 -0.96 -9.17
N LEU A 39 21.34 -0.21 -9.84
CA LEU A 39 21.16 -0.21 -11.29
C LEU A 39 22.28 0.54 -12.04
N THR A 40 23.46 0.70 -11.47
CA THR A 40 24.58 1.42 -12.11
C THR A 40 25.30 0.60 -13.18
N GLU A 41 25.14 -0.72 -13.17
CA GLU A 41 25.66 -1.59 -14.23
C GLU A 41 24.66 -1.70 -15.37
N SER A 42 25.06 -1.26 -16.54
CA SER A 42 24.17 -1.08 -17.70
C SER A 42 23.41 -2.35 -18.15
N GLY A 43 24.01 -3.53 -18.02
CA GLY A 43 23.38 -4.80 -18.38
C GLY A 43 22.19 -5.18 -17.47
N LEU A 44 22.33 -4.97 -16.15
CA LEU A 44 21.28 -5.24 -15.16
C LEU A 44 20.06 -4.33 -15.33
N GLN A 45 20.28 -3.06 -15.67
CA GLN A 45 19.18 -2.12 -15.90
C GLN A 45 18.23 -2.59 -17.00
N TYR A 46 18.77 -3.01 -18.14
CA TYR A 46 17.93 -3.41 -19.27
C TYR A 46 17.25 -4.76 -19.08
N GLY A 47 17.84 -5.68 -18.33
CA GLY A 47 17.26 -6.98 -18.05
C GLY A 47 16.16 -6.96 -16.97
N ILE A 48 16.30 -6.13 -15.93
CA ILE A 48 15.33 -6.04 -14.83
C ILE A 48 14.02 -5.36 -15.26
N ILE A 49 14.09 -4.33 -16.12
CA ILE A 49 12.89 -3.55 -16.53
C ILE A 49 11.78 -4.45 -17.09
N PRO A 50 12.03 -5.33 -18.10
CA PRO A 50 10.96 -6.19 -18.61
C PRO A 50 10.42 -7.19 -17.59
N ILE A 51 11.27 -7.70 -16.69
CA ILE A 51 10.85 -8.59 -15.60
C ILE A 51 9.93 -7.85 -14.62
N MET A 52 10.32 -6.64 -14.22
CA MET A 52 9.49 -5.78 -13.38
C MET A 52 8.17 -5.41 -14.07
N ALA A 53 8.17 -5.19 -15.38
CA ALA A 53 6.97 -4.92 -16.14
C ALA A 53 5.96 -6.08 -16.06
N LEU A 54 6.40 -7.34 -16.08
CA LEU A 54 5.54 -8.51 -15.89
C LEU A 54 4.85 -8.47 -14.52
N ILE A 55 5.59 -8.14 -13.47
CA ILE A 55 5.04 -8.03 -12.10
C ILE A 55 4.02 -6.89 -12.02
N VAL A 56 4.34 -5.73 -12.58
CA VAL A 56 3.45 -4.55 -12.57
C VAL A 56 2.15 -4.84 -13.31
N ILE A 57 2.23 -5.41 -14.51
CA ILE A 57 1.06 -5.75 -15.33
C ILE A 57 0.22 -6.83 -14.62
N GLY A 58 0.85 -7.89 -14.12
CA GLY A 58 0.18 -8.95 -13.38
C GLY A 58 -0.54 -8.43 -12.13
N GLY A 59 0.12 -7.57 -11.35
CA GLY A 59 -0.45 -6.93 -10.16
C GLY A 59 -1.63 -6.00 -10.49
N ALA A 60 -1.55 -5.26 -11.60
CA ALA A 60 -2.63 -4.38 -12.04
C ALA A 60 -3.91 -5.17 -12.39
N PHE A 61 -3.77 -6.30 -13.09
CA PHE A 61 -4.89 -7.17 -13.42
C PHE A 61 -5.54 -7.79 -12.17
N ILE A 62 -4.75 -8.21 -11.18
CA ILE A 62 -5.28 -8.86 -9.97
C ILE A 62 -6.21 -7.93 -9.21
N LYS A 63 -5.78 -6.71 -8.92
CA LYS A 63 -6.56 -5.76 -8.13
C LYS A 63 -7.95 -5.53 -8.71
N SER A 64 -8.03 -5.24 -10.00
CA SER A 64 -9.30 -4.96 -10.68
C SER A 64 -10.20 -6.19 -10.79
N VAL A 65 -9.63 -7.36 -11.11
CA VAL A 65 -10.40 -8.58 -11.34
C VAL A 65 -10.96 -9.14 -10.02
N ILE A 66 -10.15 -9.17 -8.95
CA ILE A 66 -10.62 -9.72 -7.68
C ILE A 66 -11.69 -8.81 -7.06
N SER A 67 -11.45 -7.50 -6.98
CA SER A 67 -12.43 -6.57 -6.43
C SER A 67 -13.73 -6.53 -7.26
N GLY A 68 -13.63 -6.61 -8.58
CA GLY A 68 -14.78 -6.75 -9.48
C GLY A 68 -15.55 -8.06 -9.26
N THR A 69 -14.86 -9.16 -8.95
CA THR A 69 -15.50 -10.44 -8.60
C THR A 69 -16.29 -10.32 -7.30
N VAL A 70 -15.70 -9.72 -6.26
CA VAL A 70 -16.41 -9.48 -4.98
C VAL A 70 -17.67 -8.65 -5.20
N ALA A 71 -17.60 -7.62 -6.04
CA ALA A 71 -18.76 -6.78 -6.36
C ALA A 71 -19.87 -7.57 -7.07
N LYS A 72 -19.52 -8.52 -7.95
CA LYS A 72 -20.50 -9.36 -8.67
C LYS A 72 -21.15 -10.42 -7.80
N GLU A 73 -20.40 -11.03 -6.89
CA GLU A 73 -20.86 -12.09 -6.00
C GLU A 73 -21.61 -11.57 -4.76
N THR A 74 -21.77 -10.27 -4.62
CA THR A 74 -22.44 -9.63 -3.49
C THR A 74 -23.63 -8.78 -3.96
N THR A 75 -24.71 -8.80 -3.18
CA THR A 75 -25.85 -7.87 -3.34
C THR A 75 -25.53 -6.51 -2.71
N GLU A 76 -26.31 -5.48 -3.00
CA GLU A 76 -26.16 -4.15 -2.37
C GLU A 76 -26.16 -4.23 -0.84
N ALA A 77 -27.04 -5.05 -0.27
CA ALA A 77 -27.16 -5.25 1.19
C ALA A 77 -25.95 -5.97 1.81
N THR A 78 -25.25 -6.83 1.06
CA THR A 78 -24.12 -7.63 1.56
C THR A 78 -22.76 -7.10 1.09
N ARG A 79 -22.74 -6.07 0.26
CA ARG A 79 -21.53 -5.55 -0.40
C ARG A 79 -20.46 -5.10 0.56
N ALA A 80 -20.83 -4.33 1.59
CA ALA A 80 -19.90 -3.89 2.64
C ALA A 80 -19.23 -5.07 3.35
N LYS A 81 -20.03 -6.11 3.70
CA LYS A 81 -19.51 -7.32 4.33
C LYS A 81 -18.59 -8.11 3.40
N GLY A 82 -18.94 -8.21 2.11
CA GLY A 82 -18.12 -8.87 1.10
C GLY A 82 -16.75 -8.21 0.96
N PHE A 83 -16.70 -6.89 0.85
CA PHE A 83 -15.44 -6.15 0.80
C PHE A 83 -14.65 -6.20 2.13
N ALA A 84 -15.31 -6.24 3.28
CA ALA A 84 -14.63 -6.41 4.57
C ALA A 84 -13.94 -7.77 4.67
N ILE A 85 -14.61 -8.85 4.28
CA ILE A 85 -14.03 -10.19 4.24
C ILE A 85 -12.86 -10.24 3.25
N PHE A 86 -13.04 -9.73 2.04
CA PHE A 86 -11.98 -9.65 1.04
C PHE A 86 -10.76 -8.89 1.60
N TYR A 87 -10.98 -7.74 2.21
CA TYR A 87 -9.92 -6.91 2.76
C TYR A 87 -9.22 -7.59 3.95
N GLY A 88 -9.96 -8.28 4.80
CA GLY A 88 -9.41 -9.12 5.87
C GLY A 88 -8.50 -10.21 5.33
N MET A 89 -8.91 -10.94 4.29
CA MET A 89 -8.10 -12.00 3.66
C MET A 89 -6.82 -11.45 3.02
N VAL A 90 -6.88 -10.31 2.35
CA VAL A 90 -5.69 -9.63 1.80
C VAL A 90 -4.70 -9.30 2.92
N ASN A 91 -5.18 -8.82 4.06
CA ASN A 91 -4.32 -8.46 5.18
C ASN A 91 -3.78 -9.67 5.95
N ILE A 92 -4.52 -10.79 6.03
CA ILE A 92 -3.98 -12.07 6.52
C ILE A 92 -2.79 -12.50 5.66
N GLY A 93 -2.94 -12.45 4.33
CA GLY A 93 -1.84 -12.74 3.40
C GLY A 93 -0.65 -11.80 3.57
N ALA A 94 -0.91 -10.49 3.69
CA ALA A 94 0.13 -9.48 3.89
C ALA A 94 0.87 -9.68 5.23
N PHE A 95 0.15 -9.96 6.31
CA PHE A 95 0.73 -10.26 7.63
C PHE A 95 1.62 -11.50 7.57
N SER A 96 1.09 -12.60 7.04
CA SER A 96 1.82 -13.87 6.94
C SER A 96 3.06 -13.73 6.08
N GLY A 97 2.95 -13.09 4.91
CA GLY A 97 4.07 -12.88 4.00
C GLY A 97 5.18 -12.03 4.64
N LYS A 98 4.84 -10.89 5.25
CA LYS A 98 5.83 -10.02 5.91
C LYS A 98 6.48 -10.67 7.13
N THR A 99 5.75 -11.51 7.87
CA THR A 99 6.30 -12.23 9.02
C THR A 99 7.43 -13.18 8.61
N ILE A 100 7.33 -13.81 7.45
CA ILE A 100 8.33 -14.76 6.94
C ILE A 100 9.58 -14.05 6.40
N VAL A 101 9.46 -12.80 5.92
CA VAL A 101 10.55 -12.07 5.27
C VAL A 101 11.77 -11.91 6.18
N LYS A 102 11.58 -11.51 7.44
CA LYS A 102 12.70 -11.25 8.36
C LYS A 102 13.46 -12.53 8.73
N PRO A 103 12.82 -13.61 9.23
CA PRO A 103 13.50 -14.87 9.51
C PRO A 103 14.24 -15.43 8.30
N LEU A 104 13.65 -15.35 7.12
CA LEU A 104 14.27 -15.84 5.89
C LEU A 104 15.52 -15.05 5.53
N ARG A 105 15.48 -13.72 5.68
CA ARG A 105 16.63 -12.85 5.45
C ARG A 105 17.75 -13.09 6.48
N GLU A 106 17.39 -13.24 7.75
CA GLU A 106 18.37 -13.49 8.82
C GLU A 106 19.05 -14.88 8.68
N ALA A 107 18.30 -15.90 8.26
CA ALA A 107 18.84 -17.25 8.06
C ALA A 107 19.76 -17.36 6.86
N LEU A 108 19.56 -16.58 5.81
CA LEU A 108 20.24 -16.72 4.50
C LEU A 108 21.17 -15.54 4.17
N GLY A 109 21.28 -14.54 5.05
CA GLY A 109 22.16 -13.38 4.86
C GLY A 109 21.85 -12.61 3.57
N ASN A 110 22.88 -12.24 2.80
CA ASN A 110 22.70 -11.51 1.54
C ASN A 110 22.01 -12.33 0.45
N GLU A 111 22.13 -13.64 0.46
CA GLU A 111 21.38 -14.54 -0.44
C GLU A 111 19.87 -14.56 -0.13
N GLY A 112 19.48 -14.11 1.07
CA GLY A 112 18.10 -13.99 1.49
C GLY A 112 17.25 -13.10 0.61
N LEU A 113 17.81 -12.08 -0.05
CA LEU A 113 17.07 -11.21 -0.97
C LEU A 113 16.66 -11.96 -2.24
N ILE A 114 17.51 -12.81 -2.79
CA ILE A 114 17.19 -13.66 -3.95
C ILE A 114 16.15 -14.69 -3.55
N THR A 115 16.33 -15.32 -2.38
CA THR A 115 15.41 -16.32 -1.84
C THR A 115 14.00 -15.77 -1.60
N LEU A 116 13.86 -14.49 -1.23
CA LEU A 116 12.54 -13.83 -1.15
C LEU A 116 11.79 -13.81 -2.49
N ASN A 117 12.51 -13.69 -3.61
CA ASN A 117 11.90 -13.76 -4.93
C ASN A 117 11.44 -15.19 -5.26
N TYR A 118 12.21 -16.22 -4.88
CA TYR A 118 11.76 -17.63 -5.00
C TYR A 118 10.54 -17.91 -4.15
N PHE A 119 10.50 -17.41 -2.91
CA PHE A 119 9.33 -17.49 -2.05
C PHE A 119 8.10 -16.83 -2.70
N SER A 120 8.25 -15.60 -3.23
CA SER A 120 7.17 -14.88 -3.90
C SER A 120 6.68 -15.60 -5.16
N ALA A 121 7.60 -16.14 -5.96
CA ALA A 121 7.28 -16.94 -7.15
C ALA A 121 6.49 -18.21 -6.75
N SER A 122 6.93 -18.90 -5.70
CA SER A 122 6.26 -20.11 -5.20
C SER A 122 4.84 -19.80 -4.70
N MET A 123 4.66 -18.72 -3.95
CA MET A 123 3.32 -18.32 -3.45
C MET A 123 2.38 -17.92 -4.59
N THR A 124 2.86 -17.18 -5.59
CA THR A 124 2.05 -16.82 -6.75
C THR A 124 1.74 -18.02 -7.64
N PHE A 125 2.64 -18.99 -7.73
CA PHE A 125 2.41 -20.25 -8.42
C PHE A 125 1.37 -21.12 -7.70
N LEU A 126 1.44 -21.23 -6.38
CA LEU A 126 0.40 -21.92 -5.60
C LEU A 126 -0.97 -21.25 -5.75
N ALA A 127 -1.00 -19.91 -5.81
CA ALA A 127 -2.24 -19.18 -6.09
C ALA A 127 -2.76 -19.47 -7.51
N LEU A 128 -1.88 -19.59 -8.51
CA LEU A 128 -2.24 -19.99 -9.89
C LEU A 128 -2.88 -21.37 -9.90
N ILE A 129 -2.28 -22.34 -9.21
CA ILE A 129 -2.82 -23.71 -9.06
C ILE A 129 -4.19 -23.67 -8.39
N ALA A 130 -4.30 -22.94 -7.27
CA ALA A 130 -5.57 -22.82 -6.55
C ALA A 130 -6.69 -22.25 -7.45
N ILE A 131 -6.38 -21.21 -8.23
CA ILE A 131 -7.35 -20.65 -9.17
C ILE A 131 -7.71 -21.63 -10.27
N TRP A 132 -6.74 -22.36 -10.80
CA TRP A 132 -6.98 -23.34 -11.84
C TRP A 132 -7.96 -24.42 -11.38
N PHE A 133 -7.81 -24.93 -10.18
CA PHE A 133 -8.62 -26.05 -9.67
C PHE A 133 -9.93 -25.60 -9.02
N PHE A 134 -9.95 -24.48 -8.31
CA PHE A 134 -11.09 -24.10 -7.47
C PHE A 134 -11.92 -22.95 -8.02
N TYR A 135 -11.35 -22.09 -8.89
CA TYR A 135 -12.10 -20.95 -9.42
C TYR A 135 -12.94 -21.38 -10.63
N LYS A 136 -14.24 -21.47 -10.41
CA LYS A 136 -15.21 -21.61 -11.49
C LYS A 136 -15.70 -20.23 -11.87
N SER A 137 -15.31 -19.76 -13.05
CA SER A 137 -15.86 -18.51 -13.59
C SER A 137 -17.36 -18.67 -13.77
N ALA A 138 -18.16 -17.79 -13.17
CA ALA A 138 -19.57 -17.69 -13.52
C ALA A 138 -19.65 -17.47 -15.03
N GLN A 139 -20.47 -18.26 -15.73
CA GLN A 139 -20.62 -18.20 -17.17
C GLN A 139 -20.90 -16.75 -17.60
N HIS A 140 -19.99 -16.16 -18.31
CA HIS A 140 -20.19 -14.84 -18.88
C HIS A 140 -21.05 -14.98 -20.12
N SER A 141 -22.31 -14.58 -20.02
CA SER A 141 -23.19 -14.34 -21.16
C SER A 141 -22.94 -12.95 -21.75
N GLY A 142 -21.70 -12.59 -22.03
CA GLY A 142 -21.39 -11.27 -22.57
C GLY A 142 -20.17 -11.33 -23.51
N GLU A 143 -20.28 -10.71 -24.67
CA GLU A 143 -19.14 -10.42 -25.54
C GLU A 143 -18.12 -9.56 -24.78
N GLY A 144 -16.84 -9.92 -24.88
CA GLY A 144 -15.75 -9.15 -24.28
C GLY A 144 -15.78 -7.70 -24.77
N LYS A 145 -15.65 -6.73 -23.87
CA LYS A 145 -15.60 -5.31 -24.26
C LYS A 145 -14.35 -5.05 -25.10
N THR A 146 -14.51 -4.36 -26.23
CA THR A 146 -13.41 -3.91 -27.06
C THR A 146 -12.59 -2.83 -26.34
N PHE A 147 -11.32 -2.67 -26.71
CA PHE A 147 -10.47 -1.61 -26.15
C PHE A 147 -11.11 -0.22 -26.25
N ARG A 148 -11.76 0.08 -27.37
CA ARG A 148 -12.48 1.34 -27.58
C ARG A 148 -13.65 1.53 -26.58
N GLN A 149 -14.39 0.48 -26.30
CA GLN A 149 -15.48 0.51 -25.31
C GLN A 149 -14.94 0.74 -23.90
N ILE A 150 -13.82 0.06 -23.55
CA ILE A 150 -13.14 0.26 -22.27
C ILE A 150 -12.65 1.69 -22.13
N TRP A 151 -12.02 2.23 -23.19
CA TRP A 151 -11.53 3.61 -23.24
C TRP A 151 -12.64 4.64 -23.08
N ASN A 152 -13.75 4.48 -23.82
CA ASN A 152 -14.90 5.37 -23.71
C ASN A 152 -15.55 5.30 -22.31
N ALA A 153 -15.63 4.11 -21.71
CA ALA A 153 -16.14 3.96 -20.35
C ALA A 153 -15.19 4.61 -19.32
N LEU A 154 -13.87 4.51 -19.52
CA LEU A 154 -12.87 5.21 -18.71
C LEU A 154 -13.07 6.74 -18.80
N LEU A 155 -13.20 7.30 -20.01
CA LEU A 155 -13.46 8.72 -20.19
C LEU A 155 -14.76 9.17 -19.51
N LYS A 156 -15.80 8.34 -19.55
CA LYS A 156 -17.06 8.59 -18.85
C LYS A 156 -16.89 8.62 -17.33
N VAL A 157 -16.09 7.72 -16.76
CA VAL A 157 -15.78 7.76 -15.32
C VAL A 157 -14.94 9.00 -14.98
N CYS A 158 -13.95 9.35 -15.83
CA CYS A 158 -13.16 10.59 -15.69
C CYS A 158 -14.01 11.87 -15.77
N SER A 159 -15.12 11.85 -16.50
CA SER A 159 -16.03 12.99 -16.58
C SER A 159 -16.95 13.10 -15.37
N ASN A 160 -17.01 12.08 -14.51
CA ASN A 160 -17.79 12.14 -13.27
C ASN A 160 -17.05 12.92 -12.19
N GLY A 161 -17.30 14.23 -12.11
CA GLY A 161 -16.65 15.12 -11.16
C GLY A 161 -16.76 14.68 -9.69
N ARG A 162 -17.86 14.02 -9.30
CA ARG A 162 -18.03 13.49 -7.93
C ARG A 162 -16.99 12.42 -7.62
N LEU A 163 -16.76 11.48 -8.53
CA LEU A 163 -15.78 10.40 -8.33
C LEU A 163 -14.34 10.93 -8.36
N ILE A 164 -14.05 11.85 -9.28
CA ILE A 164 -12.72 12.48 -9.37
C ILE A 164 -12.37 13.25 -8.09
N ILE A 165 -13.30 14.10 -7.61
CA ILE A 165 -13.06 14.85 -6.37
C ILE A 165 -12.85 13.91 -5.19
N LEU A 166 -13.62 12.83 -5.08
CA LEU A 166 -13.44 11.83 -4.03
C LEU A 166 -12.05 11.15 -4.14
N ILE A 167 -11.61 10.77 -5.34
CA ILE A 167 -10.27 10.22 -5.57
C ILE A 167 -9.19 11.17 -5.10
N LEU A 168 -9.30 12.46 -5.44
CA LEU A 168 -8.32 13.48 -5.03
C LEU A 168 -8.28 13.64 -3.50
N ILE A 169 -9.42 13.64 -2.84
CA ILE A 169 -9.51 13.71 -1.37
C ILE A 169 -8.87 12.49 -0.72
N ILE A 170 -9.21 11.29 -1.21
CA ILE A 170 -8.66 10.03 -0.68
C ILE A 170 -7.17 9.88 -0.98
N THR A 171 -6.66 10.52 -2.03
CA THR A 171 -5.22 10.57 -2.32
C THR A 171 -4.42 11.10 -1.13
N GLY A 172 -4.90 12.12 -0.43
CA GLY A 172 -4.21 12.66 0.75
C GLY A 172 -4.10 11.66 1.90
N PHE A 173 -5.14 10.86 2.15
CA PHE A 173 -5.07 9.74 3.10
C PHE A 173 -3.99 8.73 2.70
N TRP A 174 -4.00 8.29 1.44
CA TRP A 174 -3.04 7.29 0.96
C TRP A 174 -1.62 7.83 0.84
N MET A 175 -1.43 9.14 0.69
CA MET A 175 -0.10 9.76 0.79
C MET A 175 0.53 9.50 2.16
N VAL A 176 -0.26 9.59 3.23
CA VAL A 176 0.21 9.30 4.60
C VAL A 176 0.35 7.80 4.81
N GLN A 177 -0.60 6.99 4.33
CA GLN A 177 -0.55 5.52 4.43
C GLN A 177 0.71 4.94 3.77
N HIS A 178 1.10 5.44 2.62
CA HIS A 178 2.29 4.98 1.91
C HIS A 178 3.61 5.32 2.63
N GLN A 179 3.60 6.23 3.62
CA GLN A 179 4.80 6.52 4.40
C GLN A 179 5.26 5.35 5.27
N LEU A 180 4.39 4.37 5.50
CA LEU A 180 4.73 3.08 6.09
C LEU A 180 5.88 2.37 5.34
N TYR A 181 6.01 2.62 4.04
CA TYR A 181 7.01 1.99 3.17
C TYR A 181 8.08 2.97 2.66
N ALA A 182 7.78 4.26 2.62
CA ALA A 182 8.68 5.28 2.06
C ALA A 182 9.53 5.96 3.15
N THR A 183 8.89 6.62 4.09
CA THR A 183 9.55 7.42 5.14
C THR A 183 9.95 6.57 6.34
N MET A 184 9.02 5.76 6.87
CA MET A 184 9.17 5.06 8.14
C MET A 184 10.45 4.21 8.21
N PRO A 185 10.78 3.37 7.22
CA PRO A 185 11.97 2.51 7.33
C PRO A 185 13.26 3.33 7.46
N LYS A 186 13.43 4.35 6.63
CA LYS A 186 14.61 5.22 6.67
C LYS A 186 14.66 6.07 7.94
N TYR A 187 13.53 6.63 8.34
CA TYR A 187 13.40 7.44 9.56
C TYR A 187 13.80 6.65 10.82
N VAL A 188 13.25 5.44 10.95
CA VAL A 188 13.53 4.59 12.13
C VAL A 188 14.97 4.09 12.13
N LEU A 189 15.52 3.62 11.00
CA LEU A 189 16.91 3.17 10.93
C LEU A 189 17.89 4.30 11.24
N ARG A 190 17.64 5.51 10.75
CA ARG A 190 18.49 6.66 10.99
C ARG A 190 18.47 7.11 12.45
N LEU A 191 17.30 7.17 13.10
CA LEU A 191 17.14 7.71 14.45
C LEU A 191 17.27 6.66 15.56
N ALA A 192 16.79 5.43 15.35
CA ALA A 192 16.84 4.35 16.33
C ALA A 192 17.96 3.34 16.08
N GLY A 193 18.67 3.47 14.94
CA GLY A 193 19.82 2.62 14.58
C GLY A 193 19.45 1.32 13.89
N GLU A 194 20.50 0.58 13.48
CA GLU A 194 20.40 -0.66 12.70
C GLU A 194 19.73 -1.83 13.45
N GLY A 195 19.66 -1.76 14.79
CA GLY A 195 18.91 -2.73 15.59
C GLY A 195 17.40 -2.66 15.44
N ALA A 196 16.88 -1.59 14.82
CA ALA A 196 15.47 -1.45 14.53
C ALA A 196 15.02 -2.43 13.42
N SER A 197 13.77 -2.84 13.47
CA SER A 197 13.19 -3.80 12.51
C SER A 197 11.97 -3.22 11.78
N PRO A 198 12.18 -2.31 10.80
CA PRO A 198 11.07 -1.62 10.12
C PRO A 198 10.05 -2.56 9.47
N SER A 199 10.50 -3.71 8.94
CA SER A 199 9.61 -4.71 8.34
C SER A 199 8.61 -5.29 9.36
N TRP A 200 9.04 -5.48 10.59
CA TRP A 200 8.17 -5.96 11.67
C TRP A 200 7.22 -4.87 12.16
N TYR A 201 7.69 -3.61 12.23
CA TYR A 201 6.81 -2.49 12.55
C TYR A 201 5.72 -2.32 11.49
N ALA A 202 6.09 -2.38 10.21
CA ALA A 202 5.12 -2.36 9.12
C ALA A 202 4.10 -3.50 9.17
N ASN A 203 4.42 -4.62 9.81
CA ASN A 203 3.54 -5.76 9.95
C ASN A 203 2.41 -5.54 10.98
N VAL A 204 2.56 -4.56 11.85
CA VAL A 204 1.51 -4.16 12.80
C VAL A 204 0.25 -3.66 12.07
N ASN A 205 0.41 -2.96 10.94
CA ASN A 205 -0.71 -2.45 10.16
C ASN A 205 -1.66 -3.58 9.69
N PRO A 206 -1.23 -4.59 8.91
CA PRO A 206 -2.14 -5.66 8.51
C PRO A 206 -2.69 -6.48 9.68
N LEU A 207 -1.94 -6.61 10.79
CA LEU A 207 -2.45 -7.27 12.00
C LEU A 207 -3.66 -6.51 12.56
N VAL A 208 -3.54 -5.19 12.73
CA VAL A 208 -4.65 -4.34 13.21
C VAL A 208 -5.84 -4.43 12.28
N VAL A 209 -5.61 -4.40 10.96
CA VAL A 209 -6.69 -4.54 9.97
C VAL A 209 -7.41 -5.88 10.13
N VAL A 210 -6.68 -6.98 10.23
CA VAL A 210 -7.28 -8.32 10.41
C VAL A 210 -8.15 -8.39 11.67
N LEU A 211 -7.65 -7.85 12.79
CA LEU A 211 -8.37 -7.87 14.06
C LEU A 211 -9.59 -6.94 14.07
N CYS A 212 -9.50 -5.78 13.42
CA CYS A 212 -10.49 -4.73 13.56
C CYS A 212 -11.50 -4.62 12.41
N VAL A 213 -11.20 -5.11 11.20
CA VAL A 213 -12.03 -4.86 10.02
C VAL A 213 -13.47 -5.36 10.17
N ASN A 214 -13.67 -6.53 10.74
CA ASN A 214 -15.01 -7.06 10.95
C ASN A 214 -15.78 -6.30 12.04
N LEU A 215 -15.10 -5.93 13.13
CA LEU A 215 -15.68 -5.14 14.22
C LEU A 215 -16.11 -3.76 13.74
N VAL A 216 -15.22 -3.07 12.99
CA VAL A 216 -15.51 -1.75 12.42
C VAL A 216 -16.65 -1.84 11.39
N THR A 217 -16.68 -2.87 10.55
CA THR A 217 -17.76 -3.08 9.59
C THR A 217 -19.11 -3.27 10.28
N GLN A 218 -19.15 -4.02 11.38
CA GLN A 218 -20.36 -4.19 12.19
C GLN A 218 -20.78 -2.88 12.87
N LEU A 219 -19.82 -2.15 13.46
CA LEU A 219 -20.07 -0.86 14.09
C LEU A 219 -20.65 0.16 13.10
N MET A 220 -20.14 0.16 11.88
CA MET A 220 -20.54 1.10 10.83
C MET A 220 -21.67 0.58 9.91
N ARG A 221 -22.29 -0.56 10.20
CA ARG A 221 -23.29 -1.20 9.33
C ARG A 221 -24.49 -0.33 9.00
N HIS A 222 -24.89 0.55 9.93
CA HIS A 222 -26.03 1.47 9.79
C HIS A 222 -25.62 2.87 9.34
N ARG A 223 -24.33 3.10 9.05
CA ARG A 223 -23.80 4.39 8.59
C ARG A 223 -23.47 4.33 7.11
N THR A 224 -23.53 5.48 6.45
CA THR A 224 -23.13 5.59 5.05
C THR A 224 -21.64 5.33 4.87
N ALA A 225 -21.22 4.91 3.68
CA ALA A 225 -19.82 4.73 3.35
C ALA A 225 -18.99 5.99 3.60
N LEU A 226 -19.52 7.17 3.20
CA LEU A 226 -18.86 8.46 3.44
C LEU A 226 -18.67 8.76 4.93
N THR A 227 -19.65 8.44 5.79
CA THR A 227 -19.53 8.63 7.24
C THR A 227 -18.41 7.77 7.82
N SER A 228 -18.33 6.49 7.42
CA SER A 228 -17.27 5.61 7.87
C SER A 228 -15.89 6.11 7.43
N MET A 229 -15.75 6.48 6.15
CA MET A 229 -14.51 7.03 5.62
C MET A 229 -14.08 8.31 6.36
N THR A 230 -15.04 9.18 6.70
CA THR A 230 -14.75 10.42 7.46
C THR A 230 -14.15 10.10 8.84
N VAL A 231 -14.71 9.13 9.57
CA VAL A 231 -14.16 8.70 10.86
C VAL A 231 -12.71 8.22 10.70
N GLY A 232 -12.45 7.34 9.73
CA GLY A 232 -11.10 6.86 9.47
C GLY A 232 -10.12 7.98 9.10
N MET A 233 -10.57 8.96 8.31
CA MET A 233 -9.71 10.09 7.93
C MET A 233 -9.32 10.98 9.10
N PHE A 234 -10.13 11.09 10.16
CA PHE A 234 -9.75 11.82 11.38
C PHE A 234 -8.82 11.03 12.30
N ILE A 235 -8.76 9.71 12.18
CA ILE A 235 -7.79 8.88 12.91
C ILE A 235 -6.38 9.03 12.30
N MET A 236 -6.25 9.29 11.01
CA MET A 236 -4.96 9.36 10.32
C MET A 236 -4.05 10.51 10.82
N PRO A 237 -4.50 11.76 11.03
CA PRO A 237 -3.67 12.80 11.64
C PRO A 237 -3.12 12.39 13.01
N LEU A 238 -3.94 11.71 13.83
CA LEU A 238 -3.51 11.20 15.14
C LEU A 238 -2.38 10.18 15.00
N SER A 239 -2.45 9.29 14.02
CA SER A 239 -1.37 8.37 13.66
C SER A 239 -0.05 9.12 13.41
N ALA A 240 -0.07 10.13 12.54
CA ALA A 240 1.12 10.91 12.20
C ALA A 240 1.66 11.71 13.40
N LEU A 241 0.81 12.27 14.25
CA LEU A 241 1.21 12.95 15.47
C LEU A 241 1.85 12.00 16.49
N CYS A 242 1.35 10.77 16.63
CA CYS A 242 2.02 9.75 17.44
C CYS A 242 3.41 9.44 16.89
N MET A 243 3.57 9.31 15.57
CA MET A 243 4.88 9.07 14.96
C MET A 243 5.85 10.25 15.20
N ALA A 244 5.35 11.49 15.16
CA ALA A 244 6.15 12.67 15.46
C ALA A 244 6.65 12.69 16.91
N SER A 245 5.80 12.30 17.87
CA SER A 245 6.10 12.42 19.30
C SER A 245 7.28 11.57 19.76
N GLY A 246 7.64 10.52 19.03
CA GLY A 246 8.79 9.67 19.36
C GLY A 246 10.13 10.42 19.41
N ASN A 247 10.30 11.44 18.57
CA ASN A 247 11.52 12.25 18.53
C ASN A 247 11.58 13.33 19.63
N MET A 248 10.47 13.50 20.37
CA MET A 248 10.39 14.45 21.51
C MET A 248 10.69 13.76 22.84
N LEU A 249 10.75 12.43 22.86
CA LEU A 249 11.06 11.65 24.03
C LEU A 249 12.58 11.55 24.20
N ASN A 250 13.03 11.28 25.45
CA ASN A 250 14.45 11.10 25.72
C ASN A 250 15.00 9.90 24.89
N PRO A 251 15.93 10.10 23.95
CA PRO A 251 16.47 9.05 23.12
C PRO A 251 17.25 7.97 23.88
N GLU A 252 17.75 8.27 25.08
CA GLU A 252 18.46 7.31 25.94
C GLU A 252 17.50 6.39 26.72
N SER A 253 16.20 6.72 26.75
CA SER A 253 15.19 5.89 27.39
C SER A 253 14.79 4.71 26.50
N THR A 254 14.30 3.64 27.10
CA THR A 254 13.67 2.53 26.39
C THR A 254 12.23 2.35 26.86
N ILE A 255 11.32 2.11 25.93
CA ILE A 255 9.92 1.81 26.20
C ILE A 255 9.66 0.40 25.69
N LEU A 256 9.32 -0.54 26.58
CA LEU A 256 9.16 -1.96 26.24
C LEU A 256 10.34 -2.52 25.42
N THR A 257 11.58 -2.21 25.87
CA THR A 257 12.84 -2.60 25.21
C THR A 257 13.09 -1.97 23.84
N MET A 258 12.25 -1.06 23.38
CA MET A 258 12.38 -0.37 22.09
C MET A 258 12.87 1.07 22.29
N HIS A 259 13.60 1.58 21.31
CA HIS A 259 13.89 3.02 21.22
C HIS A 259 12.60 3.82 21.13
N PRO A 260 12.45 5.00 21.80
CA PRO A 260 11.20 5.76 21.85
C PRO A 260 10.62 6.09 20.45
N VAL A 261 11.47 6.45 19.50
CA VAL A 261 11.06 6.68 18.11
C VAL A 261 10.41 5.43 17.52
N ALA A 262 11.02 4.25 17.71
CA ALA A 262 10.48 2.99 17.17
C ALA A 262 9.17 2.61 17.86
N PHE A 263 9.06 2.79 19.17
CA PHE A 263 7.83 2.53 19.92
C PHE A 263 6.67 3.42 19.47
N MET A 264 6.88 4.75 19.42
CA MET A 264 5.84 5.67 18.98
C MET A 264 5.49 5.52 17.51
N MET A 265 6.42 5.04 16.69
CA MET A 265 6.15 4.63 15.32
C MET A 265 5.15 3.46 15.29
N VAL A 266 5.36 2.42 16.09
CA VAL A 266 4.44 1.29 16.21
C VAL A 266 3.05 1.74 16.67
N VAL A 267 2.98 2.63 17.68
CA VAL A 267 1.71 3.22 18.14
C VAL A 267 1.00 3.97 17.00
N GLY A 268 1.73 4.79 16.25
CA GLY A 268 1.19 5.48 15.08
C GLY A 268 0.68 4.50 14.02
N ILE A 269 1.39 3.40 13.75
CA ILE A 269 0.97 2.36 12.81
C ILE A 269 -0.31 1.65 13.27
N VAL A 270 -0.53 1.46 14.57
CA VAL A 270 -1.81 0.94 15.10
C VAL A 270 -2.97 1.86 14.70
N PHE A 271 -2.85 3.17 14.92
CA PHE A 271 -3.86 4.14 14.47
C PHE A 271 -4.02 4.17 12.96
N GLN A 272 -2.93 4.01 12.21
CA GLN A 272 -2.94 3.93 10.75
C GLN A 272 -3.74 2.72 10.25
N GLY A 273 -3.50 1.54 10.83
CA GLY A 273 -4.25 0.32 10.52
C GLY A 273 -5.74 0.45 10.91
N LEU A 274 -6.02 1.06 12.05
CA LEU A 274 -7.39 1.33 12.47
C LEU A 274 -8.10 2.28 11.49
N ALA A 275 -7.47 3.39 11.09
CA ALA A 275 -8.01 4.31 10.08
C ALA A 275 -8.34 3.59 8.77
N GLU A 276 -7.45 2.71 8.32
CA GLU A 276 -7.60 1.92 7.10
C GLU A 276 -8.82 0.99 7.14
N THR A 277 -9.15 0.41 8.29
CA THR A 277 -10.35 -0.45 8.44
C THR A 277 -11.67 0.31 8.22
N PHE A 278 -11.71 1.59 8.57
CA PHE A 278 -12.88 2.45 8.33
C PHE A 278 -13.01 2.87 6.87
N ILE A 279 -11.90 2.98 6.14
CA ILE A 279 -11.86 3.61 4.82
C ILE A 279 -11.92 2.55 3.71
N SER A 280 -11.02 1.59 3.71
CA SER A 280 -10.76 0.77 2.51
C SER A 280 -11.94 -0.08 2.06
N PRO A 281 -12.64 -0.84 2.92
CA PRO A 281 -13.82 -1.60 2.48
C PRO A 281 -14.96 -0.68 2.02
N ARG A 282 -15.16 0.44 2.69
CA ARG A 282 -16.24 1.39 2.40
C ARG A 282 -15.98 2.21 1.14
N PHE A 283 -14.73 2.49 0.85
CA PHE A 283 -14.33 3.13 -0.40
C PHE A 283 -14.62 2.24 -1.61
N LEU A 284 -14.25 0.96 -1.54
CA LEU A 284 -14.55 -0.01 -2.59
C LEU A 284 -16.06 -0.23 -2.76
N GLU A 285 -16.82 -0.32 -1.65
CA GLU A 285 -18.26 -0.37 -1.65
C GLU A 285 -18.85 0.85 -2.37
N TYR A 286 -18.45 2.05 -1.98
CA TYR A 286 -18.96 3.30 -2.57
C TYR A 286 -18.75 3.35 -4.08
N PHE A 287 -17.55 3.03 -4.57
CA PHE A 287 -17.25 3.01 -6.00
C PHE A 287 -18.02 1.93 -6.74
N SER A 288 -18.17 0.76 -6.16
CA SER A 288 -18.92 -0.34 -6.79
C SER A 288 -20.41 -0.02 -6.94
N LEU A 289 -20.99 0.73 -5.98
CA LEU A 289 -22.40 1.17 -6.03
C LEU A 289 -22.67 2.31 -7.02
N GLN A 290 -21.63 3.08 -7.40
CA GLN A 290 -21.73 4.12 -8.43
C GLN A 290 -21.62 3.56 -9.86
N ALA A 291 -21.21 2.30 -10.01
CA ALA A 291 -21.01 1.68 -11.30
C ALA A 291 -22.35 1.22 -11.91
N PRO A 292 -22.56 1.41 -13.24
CA PRO A 292 -23.59 0.71 -13.95
C PRO A 292 -23.44 -0.82 -13.84
N LYS A 293 -24.55 -1.55 -13.91
CA LYS A 293 -24.53 -3.02 -13.87
C LYS A 293 -23.58 -3.59 -14.94
N GLY A 294 -22.64 -4.43 -14.52
CA GLY A 294 -21.62 -5.04 -15.38
C GLY A 294 -20.37 -4.17 -15.62
N GLU A 295 -20.29 -2.97 -15.03
CA GLU A 295 -19.12 -2.08 -15.13
C GLU A 295 -18.38 -1.93 -13.78
N GLU A 296 -18.78 -2.68 -12.76
CA GLU A 296 -18.23 -2.58 -11.39
C GLU A 296 -16.72 -2.76 -11.37
N GLY A 297 -16.18 -3.73 -12.14
CA GLY A 297 -14.74 -3.95 -12.25
C GLY A 297 -13.97 -2.78 -12.85
N LEU A 298 -14.57 -2.05 -13.82
CA LEU A 298 -13.98 -0.86 -14.41
C LEU A 298 -13.91 0.27 -13.40
N TYR A 299 -15.04 0.55 -12.69
CA TYR A 299 -15.09 1.59 -11.68
C TYR A 299 -14.15 1.31 -10.51
N LEU A 300 -14.07 0.06 -10.06
CA LEU A 300 -13.12 -0.36 -9.02
C LEU A 300 -11.67 -0.29 -9.49
N GLY A 301 -11.38 -0.65 -10.75
CA GLY A 301 -10.06 -0.43 -11.34
C GLY A 301 -9.68 1.05 -11.37
N PHE A 302 -10.62 1.91 -11.77
CA PHE A 302 -10.43 3.35 -11.79
C PHE A 302 -10.27 3.96 -10.39
N SER A 303 -10.95 3.42 -9.39
CA SER A 303 -10.81 3.88 -8.01
C SER A 303 -9.35 3.84 -7.53
N HIS A 304 -8.54 2.90 -8.04
CA HIS A 304 -7.11 2.80 -7.70
C HIS A 304 -6.22 3.94 -8.24
N LEU A 305 -6.78 4.88 -9.01
CA LEU A 305 -6.06 6.08 -9.43
C LEU A 305 -5.54 6.89 -8.23
N HIS A 306 -6.24 6.87 -7.09
CA HIS A 306 -5.76 7.45 -5.84
C HIS A 306 -4.40 6.87 -5.42
N SER A 307 -4.20 5.56 -5.60
CA SER A 307 -2.93 4.90 -5.23
C SER A 307 -1.77 5.34 -6.12
N PHE A 308 -2.02 5.54 -7.40
CA PHE A 308 -1.04 6.09 -8.34
C PHE A 308 -0.65 7.53 -7.95
N LEU A 309 -1.63 8.40 -7.76
CA LEU A 309 -1.40 9.80 -7.39
C LEU A 309 -0.68 9.91 -6.04
N SER A 310 -1.13 9.17 -5.04
CA SER A 310 -0.53 9.18 -3.71
C SER A 310 0.89 8.61 -3.68
N SER A 311 1.22 7.65 -4.55
CA SER A 311 2.59 7.14 -4.68
C SER A 311 3.52 8.20 -5.25
N ILE A 312 3.15 8.84 -6.36
CA ILE A 312 3.98 9.87 -6.99
C ILE A 312 4.17 11.05 -6.03
N LEU A 313 3.07 11.62 -5.52
CA LEU A 313 3.12 12.79 -4.65
C LEU A 313 3.72 12.46 -3.29
N GLY A 314 3.33 11.33 -2.70
CA GLY A 314 3.77 10.92 -1.37
C GLY A 314 5.23 10.51 -1.32
N PHE A 315 5.73 9.76 -2.31
CA PHE A 315 7.15 9.35 -2.34
C PHE A 315 8.06 10.51 -2.73
N GLY A 316 7.62 11.39 -3.65
CA GLY A 316 8.35 12.61 -3.98
C GLY A 316 8.49 13.52 -2.76
N LEU A 317 7.39 13.77 -2.05
CA LEU A 317 7.39 14.57 -0.82
C LEU A 317 8.24 13.89 0.29
N SER A 318 8.13 12.56 0.45
CA SER A 318 8.94 11.79 1.39
C SER A 318 10.44 11.98 1.16
N GLY A 319 10.89 11.85 -0.09
CA GLY A 319 12.30 12.05 -0.45
C GLY A 319 12.80 13.45 -0.08
N TYR A 320 12.02 14.48 -0.43
CA TYR A 320 12.32 15.87 -0.09
C TYR A 320 12.38 16.11 1.43
N LEU A 321 11.36 15.65 2.17
CA LEU A 321 11.30 15.84 3.62
C LEU A 321 12.39 15.06 4.37
N LEU A 322 12.70 13.83 3.93
CA LEU A 322 13.80 13.05 4.49
C LEU A 322 15.15 13.74 4.26
N SER A 323 15.42 14.21 3.06
CA SER A 323 16.69 14.91 2.77
C SER A 323 16.83 16.19 3.56
N LYS A 324 15.72 16.86 3.89
CA LYS A 324 15.72 18.14 4.62
C LYS A 324 15.78 17.99 6.13
N TYR A 325 15.04 17.05 6.71
CA TYR A 325 14.82 16.95 8.16
C TYR A 325 15.40 15.70 8.81
N CYS A 326 15.73 14.68 8.03
CA CYS A 326 16.34 13.45 8.51
C CYS A 326 17.32 12.92 7.44
N PRO A 327 18.37 13.69 7.10
CA PRO A 327 19.33 13.33 6.06
C PRO A 327 20.10 12.06 6.44
N ASP A 328 20.82 11.50 5.47
CA ASP A 328 21.68 10.32 5.69
C ASP A 328 22.93 10.72 6.51
N GLU A 329 23.27 9.89 7.51
CA GLU A 329 24.46 10.15 8.36
C GLU A 329 25.76 10.17 7.54
N SER A 330 25.83 9.40 6.46
CA SER A 330 27.00 9.34 5.58
C SER A 330 27.34 10.66 4.86
N LEU A 331 26.42 11.63 4.86
CA LEU A 331 26.63 12.96 4.25
C LEU A 331 27.34 13.94 5.20
N PHE A 332 27.60 13.56 6.44
CA PHE A 332 28.18 14.43 7.46
C PHE A 332 29.54 13.92 7.92
N ALA A 333 30.43 14.83 8.26
CA ALA A 333 31.76 14.49 8.73
C ALA A 333 31.73 13.91 10.17
N THR A 334 30.78 14.38 10.99
CA THR A 334 30.64 13.94 12.38
C THR A 334 29.20 13.63 12.73
N ARG A 335 29.01 12.70 13.69
CA ARG A 335 27.67 12.35 14.20
C ARG A 335 27.00 13.54 14.88
N SER A 336 27.72 14.45 15.49
CA SER A 336 27.19 15.66 16.13
C SER A 336 26.56 16.62 15.10
N GLU A 337 27.18 16.80 13.94
CA GLU A 337 26.62 17.58 12.84
C GLU A 337 25.32 16.96 12.32
N TRP A 338 25.33 15.63 12.13
CA TRP A 338 24.14 14.92 11.70
C TRP A 338 22.99 15.00 12.71
N LEU A 339 23.27 14.87 14.03
CA LEU A 339 22.27 15.02 15.08
C LEU A 339 21.66 16.44 15.09
N ALA A 340 22.47 17.46 14.87
CA ALA A 340 22.00 18.84 14.75
C ALA A 340 21.07 19.01 13.51
N ALA A 341 21.46 18.45 12.37
CA ALA A 341 20.67 18.49 11.14
C ALA A 341 19.35 17.69 11.26
N SER A 342 19.33 16.61 12.07
CA SER A 342 18.16 15.72 12.26
C SER A 342 17.33 16.10 13.49
N SER A 343 17.66 17.17 14.22
CA SER A 343 16.94 17.61 15.44
C SER A 343 15.44 17.83 15.20
N ASN A 344 15.06 18.27 14.03
CA ASN A 344 13.69 18.54 13.60
C ASN A 344 13.08 17.40 12.72
N ALA A 345 13.60 16.18 12.80
CA ALA A 345 13.12 15.05 12.00
C ALA A 345 11.60 14.80 12.16
N HIS A 346 11.04 15.05 13.35
CA HIS A 346 9.61 14.93 13.64
C HIS A 346 8.72 15.85 12.78
N TYR A 347 9.24 16.95 12.19
CA TYR A 347 8.48 17.81 11.29
C TYR A 347 7.98 17.07 10.05
N ILE A 348 8.64 16.01 9.63
CA ILE A 348 8.18 15.14 8.53
C ILE A 348 6.75 14.66 8.82
N TRP A 349 6.51 14.19 10.02
CA TRP A 349 5.21 13.68 10.43
C TRP A 349 4.16 14.77 10.65
N TYR A 350 4.57 15.98 11.01
CA TYR A 350 3.65 17.13 11.07
C TYR A 350 3.14 17.51 9.67
N TYR A 351 4.00 17.50 8.64
CA TYR A 351 3.53 17.70 7.27
C TYR A 351 2.49 16.66 6.86
N PHE A 352 2.73 15.39 7.18
CA PHE A 352 1.77 14.34 6.88
C PHE A 352 0.50 14.43 7.72
N ALA A 353 0.57 14.88 8.98
CA ALA A 353 -0.62 15.14 9.81
C ALA A 353 -1.49 16.25 9.22
N VAL A 354 -0.88 17.34 8.72
CA VAL A 354 -1.59 18.45 8.06
C VAL A 354 -2.28 17.98 6.77
N ILE A 355 -1.60 17.18 5.93
CA ILE A 355 -2.17 16.61 4.72
C ILE A 355 -3.39 15.72 5.06
N ALA A 356 -3.25 14.85 6.07
CA ALA A 356 -4.33 13.98 6.51
C ALA A 356 -5.52 14.79 7.02
N LEU A 357 -5.28 15.82 7.84
CA LEU A 357 -6.33 16.69 8.38
C LEU A 357 -7.04 17.47 7.28
N ALA A 358 -6.29 18.05 6.34
CA ALA A 358 -6.86 18.75 5.20
C ALA A 358 -7.77 17.83 4.36
N SER A 359 -7.33 16.58 4.13
CA SER A 359 -8.13 15.58 3.42
C SER A 359 -9.38 15.17 4.21
N ALA A 360 -9.30 15.06 5.53
CA ALA A 360 -10.46 14.76 6.40
C ALA A 360 -11.52 15.89 6.32
N ILE A 361 -11.08 17.14 6.41
CA ILE A 361 -11.95 18.31 6.28
C ILE A 361 -12.58 18.36 4.87
N ALA A 362 -11.78 18.13 3.83
CA ALA A 362 -12.27 18.09 2.46
C ALA A 362 -13.35 17.01 2.25
N LEU A 363 -13.20 15.83 2.90
CA LEU A 363 -14.23 14.78 2.83
C LEU A 363 -15.55 15.18 3.49
N ILE A 364 -15.51 15.92 4.61
CA ILE A 364 -16.73 16.46 5.23
C ILE A 364 -17.43 17.41 4.28
N ILE A 365 -16.70 18.37 3.72
CA ILE A 365 -17.25 19.35 2.76
C ILE A 365 -17.85 18.61 1.56
N TYR A 366 -17.12 17.65 1.00
CA TYR A 366 -17.60 16.81 -0.09
C TYR A 366 -18.92 16.10 0.27
N GLY A 367 -19.00 15.47 1.44
CA GLY A 367 -20.19 14.77 1.89
C GLY A 367 -21.42 15.70 2.03
N GLN A 368 -21.20 16.92 2.53
CA GLN A 368 -22.26 17.93 2.63
C GLN A 368 -22.74 18.42 1.25
N VAL A 369 -21.82 18.67 0.33
CA VAL A 369 -22.13 19.09 -1.04
C VAL A 369 -22.92 18.00 -1.77
N VAL A 370 -22.45 16.75 -1.72
CA VAL A 370 -23.15 15.62 -2.35
C VAL A 370 -24.57 15.48 -1.80
N LYS A 371 -24.74 15.55 -0.48
CA LYS A 371 -26.07 15.47 0.15
C LYS A 371 -27.04 16.57 -0.36
N ARG A 372 -26.54 17.82 -0.46
CA ARG A 372 -27.34 18.95 -0.97
C ARG A 372 -27.74 18.76 -2.44
N LEU A 373 -26.76 18.29 -3.27
CA LEU A 373 -27.03 18.05 -4.70
C LEU A 373 -28.03 16.90 -4.93
N ASP A 374 -28.03 15.89 -4.07
CA ASP A 374 -29.00 14.79 -4.17
C ASP A 374 -30.39 15.21 -3.70
N GLN A 375 -30.48 16.06 -2.66
CA GLN A 375 -31.75 16.65 -2.22
C GLN A 375 -32.36 17.63 -3.24
N ALA A 376 -31.54 18.33 -4.01
CA ALA A 376 -32.01 19.24 -5.07
C ALA A 376 -32.51 18.53 -6.33
N LYS A 377 -32.23 17.22 -6.47
CA LYS A 377 -32.70 16.40 -7.61
C LYS A 377 -33.91 15.53 -7.28
N ALA A 378 -34.22 15.35 -5.99
CA ALA A 378 -35.39 14.64 -5.48
C ALA A 378 -36.61 15.58 -5.35
#